data_39598596d9816ab6e7296a4982264732
#
_entry.id   39598596d9816ab6e7296a4982264732
#
_cell.length_a   1.000
_cell.length_b   1.000
_cell.length_c   1.000
_cell.angle_alpha   90.00
_cell.angle_beta   90.00
_cell.angle_gamma   90.00
#
_symmetry.space_group_name_H-M   'P 1'
#
loop_
_entity.id
_entity.type
_entity.pdbx_description
1 polymer ?
#
loop_
_entity_poly.entity_id
_entity_poly.type
_entity_poly.pdbx_seq_one_letter_code
_entity_poly.pdbx_strand_id
1 'polypeptide(L)'
;MPKEINLRAAAAPAAILLAAFLAFGLTLNVGFMWDDHRMIEQNPRLSLTAPNLAAAFKGDPFSQGLNYYRPLQTVSNMADFSLWGYRPFGFHLTNFAFHAAAAVLFFYLALALGFGRGAAFWAAVLLAAHPAAVEQLLIIAGRAELASSACLLASLLLFLKDKTVLSFIFFLAAAGFKENGIIMPALAALSLWYLKREKKDYLKLLPFFAFIPVYLFLRHEALGVGALAKGWLPALSGLLLKVPQTVLAYLKEAVLPFDMHSHRLQPDYATLRYAALPALAAAAFLIGKKGGRALVFCAAWYLLNLAPKFPLLAVNDLMLDHWVYLANAGLFLWAADKLAPRAGLRPLLPLAAAVLVLASVFNIPKRNTDLENYEHAALRSSSKPMLYNLAREYYLAGRALKSRALMERITAEEPGNPLYLNGLGLARWKAGETAGALAALEAALALKPGDPETLFNRYSVLAGAGRNKEAAAAIKEIVAADPGYAPALLVLARSYSATGALAEAENIYRKIIKEDPANTEALNDYGVLLARQGNYPAAGELFSRALRLSPGLESARQNLERLERARSASPSKNR
;
A
#
# COMPACT_ATOMS: atom_id res chain seq x y z
N MET A 1 35.00 13.14 -30.55
CA MET A 1 34.77 14.37 -29.76
C MET A 1 33.64 14.09 -28.80
N PRO A 2 33.79 14.19 -27.48
CA PRO A 2 32.68 14.09 -26.54
C PRO A 2 31.76 15.29 -26.80
N LYS A 3 30.46 15.03 -27.01
CA LYS A 3 29.46 16.09 -27.12
C LYS A 3 29.49 16.86 -25.79
N GLU A 4 29.85 18.14 -25.87
CA GLU A 4 29.70 19.05 -24.72
C GLU A 4 28.30 18.89 -24.16
N ILE A 5 28.17 18.47 -22.91
CA ILE A 5 26.90 18.40 -22.21
C ILE A 5 26.39 19.82 -22.17
N ASN A 6 25.29 20.08 -22.85
CA ASN A 6 24.70 21.41 -22.90
C ASN A 6 24.16 21.74 -21.50
N LEU A 7 25.01 22.34 -20.66
CA LEU A 7 24.78 22.67 -19.25
C LEU A 7 23.45 23.41 -19.04
N ARG A 8 23.04 24.24 -20.02
CA ARG A 8 21.73 24.93 -19.98
C ARG A 8 20.54 23.98 -20.17
N ALA A 9 20.74 22.85 -20.88
CA ALA A 9 19.68 21.86 -21.07
C ALA A 9 19.50 20.98 -19.80
N ALA A 10 20.58 20.72 -19.06
CA ALA A 10 20.58 19.91 -17.85
C ALA A 10 20.10 20.67 -16.59
N ALA A 11 20.16 22.01 -16.59
CA ALA A 11 19.87 22.83 -15.41
C ALA A 11 18.41 22.66 -14.90
N ALA A 12 17.42 22.57 -15.78
CA ALA A 12 16.02 22.43 -15.36
C ALA A 12 15.74 21.06 -14.73
N PRO A 13 16.11 19.91 -15.35
CA PRO A 13 16.01 18.61 -14.67
C PRO A 13 16.75 18.55 -13.33
N ALA A 14 17.99 19.09 -13.25
CA ALA A 14 18.76 19.10 -12.00
C ALA A 14 18.06 19.88 -10.89
N ALA A 15 17.45 21.04 -11.19
CA ALA A 15 16.70 21.82 -10.22
C ALA A 15 15.39 21.12 -9.78
N ILE A 16 14.72 20.37 -10.67
CA ILE A 16 13.54 19.56 -10.34
C ILE A 16 13.95 18.42 -9.39
N LEU A 17 15.08 17.73 -9.69
CA LEU A 17 15.62 16.67 -8.83
C LEU A 17 16.01 17.22 -7.45
N LEU A 18 16.62 18.40 -7.41
CA LEU A 18 16.96 19.08 -6.14
C LEU A 18 15.69 19.40 -5.33
N ALA A 19 14.64 19.91 -5.98
CA ALA A 19 13.36 20.20 -5.30
C ALA A 19 12.74 18.92 -4.71
N ALA A 20 12.74 17.81 -5.46
CA ALA A 20 12.30 16.50 -4.97
C ALA A 20 13.13 16.05 -3.76
N PHE A 21 14.47 16.19 -3.83
CA PHE A 21 15.37 15.78 -2.75
C PHE A 21 15.19 16.64 -1.50
N LEU A 22 15.05 17.95 -1.64
CA LEU A 22 14.79 18.85 -0.52
C LEU A 22 13.45 18.56 0.17
N ALA A 23 12.43 18.17 -0.60
CA ALA A 23 11.12 17.84 -0.06
C ALA A 23 11.10 16.45 0.62
N PHE A 24 11.78 15.45 0.04
CA PHE A 24 11.58 14.03 0.40
C PHE A 24 12.85 13.26 0.73
N GLY A 25 14.03 13.86 0.72
CA GLY A 25 15.29 13.17 1.04
C GLY A 25 15.29 12.49 2.42
N LEU A 26 14.52 13.02 3.37
CA LEU A 26 14.38 12.42 4.70
C LEU A 26 13.64 11.07 4.69
N THR A 27 12.81 10.78 3.67
CA THR A 27 12.12 9.48 3.56
C THR A 27 13.07 8.32 3.32
N LEU A 28 14.29 8.57 2.87
CA LEU A 28 15.31 7.55 2.63
C LEU A 28 15.75 6.81 3.89
N ASN A 29 15.55 7.41 5.07
CA ASN A 29 15.96 6.85 6.36
C ASN A 29 14.78 6.29 7.18
N VAL A 30 13.61 6.12 6.57
CA VAL A 30 12.43 5.57 7.22
C VAL A 30 12.49 4.04 7.20
N GLY A 31 11.93 3.38 8.24
CA GLY A 31 11.78 1.94 8.32
C GLY A 31 10.64 1.40 7.45
N PHE A 32 10.43 0.10 7.50
CA PHE A 32 9.24 -0.51 6.92
C PHE A 32 8.00 -0.15 7.74
N MET A 33 6.87 0.08 7.05
CA MET A 33 5.60 0.48 7.68
C MET A 33 4.40 -0.18 7.00
N TRP A 34 3.36 -0.51 7.76
CA TRP A 34 2.06 -0.99 7.29
C TRP A 34 2.16 -2.21 6.37
N ASP A 35 1.76 -2.02 5.10
CA ASP A 35 1.80 -3.07 4.08
C ASP A 35 3.22 -3.57 3.79
N ASP A 36 4.25 -2.77 4.10
CA ASP A 36 5.65 -3.15 3.87
C ASP A 36 6.04 -4.37 4.70
N HIS A 37 5.53 -4.49 5.93
CA HIS A 37 5.75 -5.66 6.77
C HIS A 37 5.31 -6.95 6.07
N ARG A 38 4.13 -6.93 5.42
CA ARG A 38 3.60 -8.08 4.68
C ARG A 38 4.27 -8.27 3.33
N MET A 39 4.51 -7.16 2.62
CA MET A 39 5.10 -7.19 1.27
C MET A 39 6.56 -7.59 1.25
N ILE A 40 7.32 -7.20 2.28
CA ILE A 40 8.77 -7.32 2.34
C ILE A 40 9.18 -8.29 3.46
N GLU A 41 8.91 -7.96 4.74
CA GLU A 41 9.48 -8.71 5.86
C GLU A 41 8.87 -10.11 6.02
N GLN A 42 7.57 -10.23 5.77
CA GLN A 42 6.80 -11.47 5.92
C GLN A 42 6.58 -12.20 4.60
N ASN A 43 7.10 -11.69 3.48
CA ASN A 43 6.88 -12.27 2.17
C ASN A 43 7.90 -13.38 1.85
N PRO A 44 7.49 -14.67 1.88
CA PRO A 44 8.41 -15.80 1.63
C PRO A 44 8.84 -15.89 0.17
N ARG A 45 8.18 -15.15 -0.75
CA ARG A 45 8.44 -15.19 -2.20
C ARG A 45 9.23 -13.98 -2.69
N LEU A 46 9.93 -13.27 -1.81
CA LEU A 46 10.64 -12.04 -2.16
C LEU A 46 11.96 -12.29 -2.94
N SER A 47 12.50 -13.52 -2.89
CA SER A 47 13.72 -13.86 -3.65
C SER A 47 13.45 -13.92 -5.15
N LEU A 48 14.40 -13.41 -5.95
CA LEU A 48 14.32 -13.34 -7.42
C LEU A 48 14.62 -14.72 -8.03
N THR A 49 13.62 -15.61 -8.03
CA THR A 49 13.67 -16.96 -8.61
C THR A 49 12.60 -17.13 -9.68
N ALA A 50 12.82 -18.03 -10.65
CA ALA A 50 11.84 -18.28 -11.70
C ALA A 50 10.44 -18.67 -11.17
N PRO A 51 10.29 -19.54 -10.13
CA PRO A 51 8.98 -19.83 -9.54
C PRO A 51 8.31 -18.58 -8.92
N ASN A 52 9.08 -17.74 -8.21
CA ASN A 52 8.54 -16.54 -7.58
C ASN A 52 8.14 -15.48 -8.61
N LEU A 53 8.93 -15.31 -9.67
CA LEU A 53 8.57 -14.47 -10.82
C LEU A 53 7.26 -14.92 -11.45
N ALA A 54 7.12 -16.23 -11.74
CA ALA A 54 5.88 -16.79 -12.30
C ALA A 54 4.69 -16.56 -11.34
N ALA A 55 4.89 -16.71 -10.03
CA ALA A 55 3.86 -16.48 -9.02
C ALA A 55 3.40 -15.02 -8.97
N ALA A 56 4.29 -14.05 -9.17
CA ALA A 56 3.95 -12.62 -9.19
C ALA A 56 2.93 -12.26 -10.30
N PHE A 57 2.89 -13.01 -11.40
CA PHE A 57 1.94 -12.81 -12.49
C PHE A 57 0.65 -13.63 -12.37
N LYS A 58 0.55 -14.53 -11.39
CA LYS A 58 -0.58 -15.47 -11.24
C LYS A 58 -1.56 -15.12 -10.12
N GLY A 59 -1.28 -14.12 -9.31
CA GLY A 59 -2.14 -13.84 -8.16
C GLY A 59 -1.81 -12.55 -7.41
N ASP A 60 -2.43 -12.44 -6.23
CA ASP A 60 -2.17 -11.37 -5.28
C ASP A 60 -0.73 -11.45 -4.76
N PRO A 61 0.06 -10.37 -4.83
CA PRO A 61 1.43 -10.32 -4.33
C PRO A 61 1.56 -10.67 -2.85
N PHE A 62 0.48 -10.51 -2.09
CA PHE A 62 0.44 -10.76 -0.65
C PHE A 62 0.00 -12.18 -0.29
N SER A 63 -0.53 -12.96 -1.25
CA SER A 63 -1.17 -14.27 -1.02
C SER A 63 -2.24 -14.27 0.08
N GLN A 64 -2.90 -13.12 0.33
CA GLN A 64 -3.77 -12.87 1.48
C GLN A 64 -5.14 -12.31 1.12
N GLY A 65 -5.56 -12.39 -0.16
CA GLY A 65 -6.89 -11.94 -0.60
C GLY A 65 -7.10 -10.43 -0.59
N LEU A 66 -6.04 -9.63 -0.70
CA LEU A 66 -6.12 -8.17 -0.74
C LEU A 66 -6.58 -7.61 -2.09
N ASN A 67 -6.86 -8.47 -3.07
CA ASN A 67 -7.43 -8.12 -4.38
C ASN A 67 -6.57 -7.14 -5.21
N TYR A 68 -5.24 -7.18 -5.08
CA TYR A 68 -4.32 -6.40 -5.89
C TYR A 68 -3.62 -7.27 -6.94
N TYR A 69 -3.70 -6.85 -8.22
CA TYR A 69 -2.94 -7.45 -9.31
C TYR A 69 -1.87 -6.46 -9.77
N ARG A 70 -0.67 -6.57 -9.22
CA ARG A 70 0.46 -5.65 -9.42
C ARG A 70 1.78 -6.39 -9.63
N PRO A 71 1.91 -7.19 -10.70
CA PRO A 71 3.05 -8.07 -10.90
C PRO A 71 4.39 -7.32 -10.93
N LEU A 72 4.47 -6.15 -11.57
CA LEU A 72 5.71 -5.40 -11.68
C LEU A 72 6.13 -4.73 -10.36
N GLN A 73 5.18 -4.37 -9.49
CA GLN A 73 5.51 -3.93 -8.13
C GLN A 73 6.23 -5.05 -7.37
N THR A 74 5.69 -6.27 -7.42
CA THR A 74 6.27 -7.44 -6.78
C THR A 74 7.66 -7.75 -7.33
N VAL A 75 7.82 -7.79 -8.66
CA VAL A 75 9.13 -8.00 -9.31
C VAL A 75 10.14 -6.90 -8.93
N SER A 76 9.71 -5.65 -8.87
CA SER A 76 10.55 -4.53 -8.43
C SER A 76 11.00 -4.67 -6.97
N ASN A 77 10.12 -5.16 -6.08
CA ASN A 77 10.48 -5.45 -4.69
C ASN A 77 11.47 -6.62 -4.59
N MET A 78 11.30 -7.67 -5.42
CA MET A 78 12.27 -8.77 -5.52
C MET A 78 13.66 -8.29 -5.98
N ALA A 79 13.70 -7.36 -6.95
CA ALA A 79 14.94 -6.76 -7.42
C ALA A 79 15.65 -5.97 -6.30
N ASP A 80 14.91 -5.12 -5.59
CA ASP A 80 15.47 -4.38 -4.44
C ASP A 80 15.94 -5.33 -3.34
N PHE A 81 15.16 -6.36 -3.02
CA PHE A 81 15.56 -7.36 -2.04
C PHE A 81 16.86 -8.08 -2.43
N SER A 82 17.05 -8.40 -3.72
CA SER A 82 18.28 -9.03 -4.20
C SER A 82 19.50 -8.14 -4.06
N LEU A 83 19.33 -6.81 -4.11
CA LEU A 83 20.41 -5.82 -4.00
C LEU A 83 20.68 -5.38 -2.56
N TRP A 84 19.64 -5.24 -1.75
CA TRP A 84 19.68 -4.56 -0.46
C TRP A 84 19.35 -5.47 0.72
N GLY A 85 18.83 -6.69 0.48
CA GLY A 85 18.24 -7.53 1.54
C GLY A 85 17.08 -6.82 2.22
N TYR A 86 17.00 -6.90 3.55
CA TYR A 86 15.98 -6.23 4.37
C TYR A 86 16.39 -4.80 4.79
N ARG A 87 17.19 -4.09 4.00
CA ARG A 87 17.57 -2.69 4.28
C ARG A 87 16.55 -1.73 3.66
N PRO A 88 15.72 -1.01 4.45
CA PRO A 88 14.65 -0.15 3.94
C PRO A 88 15.14 0.94 2.99
N PHE A 89 16.33 1.48 3.25
CA PHE A 89 16.96 2.53 2.43
C PHE A 89 16.91 2.25 0.93
N GLY A 90 17.25 1.03 0.50
CA GLY A 90 17.29 0.70 -0.93
C GLY A 90 15.91 0.74 -1.59
N PHE A 91 14.89 0.27 -0.88
CA PHE A 91 13.51 0.30 -1.33
C PHE A 91 12.97 1.74 -1.42
N HIS A 92 13.28 2.58 -0.42
CA HIS A 92 12.92 4.00 -0.44
C HIS A 92 13.66 4.75 -1.54
N LEU A 93 14.93 4.42 -1.81
CA LEU A 93 15.68 5.01 -2.91
C LEU A 93 15.03 4.72 -4.27
N THR A 94 14.55 3.50 -4.49
CA THR A 94 13.80 3.12 -5.70
C THR A 94 12.49 3.90 -5.82
N ASN A 95 11.73 4.05 -4.73
CA ASN A 95 10.51 4.86 -4.71
C ASN A 95 10.83 6.33 -5.03
N PHE A 96 11.87 6.88 -4.41
CA PHE A 96 12.33 8.25 -4.69
C PHE A 96 12.76 8.43 -6.15
N ALA A 97 13.46 7.46 -6.72
CA ALA A 97 13.88 7.50 -8.13
C ALA A 97 12.66 7.53 -9.08
N PHE A 98 11.60 6.74 -8.82
CA PHE A 98 10.37 6.80 -9.61
C PHE A 98 9.66 8.15 -9.48
N HIS A 99 9.60 8.72 -8.27
CA HIS A 99 9.03 10.06 -8.06
C HIS A 99 9.80 11.14 -8.82
N ALA A 100 11.11 11.16 -8.69
CA ALA A 100 11.99 12.09 -9.37
C ALA A 100 11.89 11.95 -10.90
N ALA A 101 11.86 10.70 -11.40
CA ALA A 101 11.65 10.42 -12.83
C ALA A 101 10.29 10.93 -13.31
N ALA A 102 9.21 10.73 -12.55
CA ALA A 102 7.88 11.23 -12.90
C ALA A 102 7.87 12.75 -13.03
N ALA A 103 8.49 13.48 -12.11
CA ALA A 103 8.57 14.94 -12.16
C ALA A 103 9.36 15.44 -13.38
N VAL A 104 10.50 14.82 -13.70
CA VAL A 104 11.31 15.16 -14.88
C VAL A 104 10.57 14.79 -16.18
N LEU A 105 9.93 13.63 -16.25
CA LEU A 105 9.12 13.21 -17.39
C LEU A 105 7.95 14.17 -17.63
N PHE A 106 7.32 14.63 -16.56
CA PHE A 106 6.24 15.61 -16.65
C PHE A 106 6.72 16.95 -17.22
N PHE A 107 7.91 17.43 -16.84
CA PHE A 107 8.55 18.59 -17.45
C PHE A 107 8.67 18.43 -18.97
N TYR A 108 9.22 17.31 -19.44
CA TYR A 108 9.38 17.07 -20.87
C TYR A 108 8.05 16.87 -21.60
N LEU A 109 7.07 16.25 -20.93
CA LEU A 109 5.72 16.11 -21.47
C LEU A 109 5.04 17.47 -21.65
N ALA A 110 5.13 18.37 -20.66
CA ALA A 110 4.59 19.73 -20.76
C ALA A 110 5.20 20.49 -21.94
N LEU A 111 6.51 20.35 -22.17
CA LEU A 111 7.17 20.91 -23.36
C LEU A 111 6.66 20.30 -24.66
N ALA A 112 6.47 18.96 -24.72
CA ALA A 112 5.93 18.27 -25.89
C ALA A 112 4.49 18.66 -26.19
N LEU A 113 3.72 19.03 -25.16
CA LEU A 113 2.37 19.59 -25.30
C LEU A 113 2.37 21.06 -25.72
N GLY A 114 3.54 21.72 -25.86
CA GLY A 114 3.65 23.10 -26.33
C GLY A 114 3.53 24.16 -25.24
N PHE A 115 3.57 23.79 -23.96
CA PHE A 115 3.64 24.77 -22.87
C PHE A 115 5.01 25.45 -22.83
N GLY A 116 5.03 26.72 -22.41
CA GLY A 116 6.27 27.46 -22.29
C GLY A 116 7.23 26.86 -21.26
N ARG A 117 8.56 26.98 -21.49
CA ARG A 117 9.61 26.36 -20.64
C ARG A 117 9.46 26.72 -19.17
N GLY A 118 9.11 27.99 -18.85
CA GLY A 118 8.87 28.43 -17.47
C GLY A 118 7.66 27.75 -16.83
N ALA A 119 6.56 27.60 -17.56
CA ALA A 119 5.36 26.89 -17.10
C ALA A 119 5.65 25.40 -16.85
N ALA A 120 6.31 24.75 -17.81
CA ALA A 120 6.70 23.35 -17.71
C ALA A 120 7.62 23.10 -16.50
N PHE A 121 8.61 23.98 -16.30
CA PHE A 121 9.56 23.90 -15.18
C PHE A 121 8.84 24.01 -13.83
N TRP A 122 8.07 25.09 -13.62
CA TRP A 122 7.41 25.29 -12.35
C TRP A 122 6.32 24.27 -12.05
N ALA A 123 5.58 23.82 -13.06
CA ALA A 123 4.62 22.73 -12.89
C ALA A 123 5.29 21.44 -12.39
N ALA A 124 6.46 21.11 -12.95
CA ALA A 124 7.24 19.94 -12.53
C ALA A 124 7.85 20.11 -11.13
N VAL A 125 8.32 21.31 -10.78
CA VAL A 125 8.80 21.63 -9.41
C VAL A 125 7.67 21.50 -8.38
N LEU A 126 6.48 22.04 -8.68
CA LEU A 126 5.32 21.90 -7.80
C LEU A 126 4.92 20.42 -7.61
N LEU A 127 4.92 19.63 -8.67
CA LEU A 127 4.68 18.17 -8.59
C LEU A 127 5.76 17.48 -7.74
N ALA A 128 7.04 17.84 -7.96
CA ALA A 128 8.18 17.27 -7.26
C ALA A 128 8.22 17.59 -5.76
N ALA A 129 7.57 18.70 -5.32
CA ALA A 129 7.60 19.15 -3.93
C ALA A 129 6.29 18.95 -3.17
N HIS A 130 5.20 18.54 -3.84
CA HIS A 130 3.86 18.54 -3.25
C HIS A 130 3.67 17.44 -2.21
N PRO A 131 3.13 17.73 -1.00
CA PRO A 131 2.94 16.78 0.09
C PRO A 131 2.07 15.56 -0.23
N ALA A 132 1.28 15.56 -1.31
CA ALA A 132 0.55 14.38 -1.78
C ALA A 132 1.46 13.17 -2.08
N ALA A 133 2.77 13.37 -2.25
CA ALA A 133 3.74 12.29 -2.44
C ALA A 133 4.31 11.74 -1.12
N VAL A 134 4.07 12.39 0.04
CA VAL A 134 4.65 11.99 1.34
C VAL A 134 4.34 10.53 1.67
N GLU A 135 3.06 10.15 1.64
CA GLU A 135 2.63 8.79 2.00
C GLU A 135 3.26 7.73 1.08
N GLN A 136 3.33 8.00 -0.23
CA GLN A 136 3.90 7.07 -1.21
C GLN A 136 5.42 6.89 -1.08
N LEU A 137 6.11 7.87 -0.52
CA LEU A 137 7.56 7.83 -0.30
C LEU A 137 7.91 7.30 1.09
N LEU A 138 6.98 7.41 2.06
CA LEU A 138 7.12 6.83 3.40
C LEU A 138 6.86 5.33 3.42
N ILE A 139 6.05 4.80 2.50
CA ILE A 139 5.64 3.39 2.45
C ILE A 139 6.14 2.78 1.14
N ILE A 140 6.79 1.62 1.22
CA ILE A 140 7.29 0.92 0.02
C ILE A 140 6.12 0.53 -0.90
N ALA A 141 4.97 0.17 -0.33
CA ALA A 141 3.73 -0.11 -1.06
C ALA A 141 3.29 1.03 -1.98
N GLY A 142 3.65 2.28 -1.66
CA GLY A 142 3.42 3.48 -2.49
C GLY A 142 4.12 3.45 -3.85
N ARG A 143 5.12 2.57 -4.03
CA ARG A 143 5.81 2.30 -5.30
C ARG A 143 4.87 2.10 -6.47
N ALA A 144 3.77 1.39 -6.26
CA ALA A 144 2.80 1.12 -7.31
C ALA A 144 2.31 2.39 -8.02
N GLU A 145 1.98 3.43 -7.26
CA GLU A 145 1.53 4.72 -7.82
C GLU A 145 2.69 5.48 -8.50
N LEU A 146 3.84 5.57 -7.83
CA LEU A 146 5.00 6.32 -8.33
C LEU A 146 5.54 5.72 -9.64
N ALA A 147 5.76 4.41 -9.66
CA ALA A 147 6.26 3.69 -10.82
C ALA A 147 5.24 3.68 -11.98
N SER A 148 3.96 3.44 -11.68
CA SER A 148 2.89 3.52 -12.67
C SER A 148 2.82 4.92 -13.29
N SER A 149 2.90 5.98 -12.47
CA SER A 149 2.90 7.38 -12.94
C SER A 149 4.11 7.70 -13.82
N ALA A 150 5.30 7.28 -13.43
CA ALA A 150 6.51 7.48 -14.23
C ALA A 150 6.42 6.75 -15.59
N CYS A 151 5.99 5.48 -15.58
CA CYS A 151 5.80 4.70 -16.81
C CYS A 151 4.70 5.28 -17.70
N LEU A 152 3.59 5.75 -17.11
CA LEU A 152 2.50 6.40 -17.84
C LEU A 152 2.97 7.68 -18.53
N LEU A 153 3.71 8.54 -17.81
CA LEU A 153 4.26 9.78 -18.38
C LEU A 153 5.29 9.49 -19.46
N ALA A 154 6.14 8.47 -19.28
CA ALA A 154 7.08 8.01 -20.31
C ALA A 154 6.34 7.49 -21.54
N SER A 155 5.30 6.67 -21.36
CA SER A 155 4.46 6.15 -22.42
C SER A 155 3.84 7.29 -23.24
N LEU A 156 3.21 8.25 -22.56
CA LEU A 156 2.56 9.39 -23.22
C LEU A 156 3.56 10.28 -23.97
N LEU A 157 4.71 10.57 -23.37
CA LEU A 157 5.77 11.34 -24.01
C LEU A 157 6.32 10.64 -25.26
N LEU A 158 6.53 9.32 -25.20
CA LEU A 158 6.99 8.52 -26.34
C LEU A 158 5.92 8.44 -27.44
N PHE A 159 4.64 8.33 -27.07
CA PHE A 159 3.52 8.36 -28.00
C PHE A 159 3.50 9.67 -28.79
N LEU A 160 3.62 10.82 -28.11
CA LEU A 160 3.65 12.14 -28.74
C LEU A 160 4.89 12.36 -29.63
N LYS A 161 5.96 11.57 -29.43
CA LYS A 161 7.17 11.54 -30.27
C LYS A 161 7.12 10.46 -31.37
N ASP A 162 5.95 9.91 -31.65
CA ASP A 162 5.73 8.86 -32.65
C ASP A 162 6.50 7.56 -32.43
N LYS A 163 6.93 7.31 -31.17
CA LYS A 163 7.61 6.07 -30.75
C LYS A 163 6.61 5.06 -30.18
N THR A 164 5.62 4.67 -31.00
CA THR A 164 4.43 3.91 -30.55
C THR A 164 4.76 2.58 -29.87
N VAL A 165 5.75 1.82 -30.39
CA VAL A 165 6.15 0.53 -29.79
C VAL A 165 6.72 0.71 -28.38
N LEU A 166 7.66 1.64 -28.18
CA LEU A 166 8.21 1.94 -26.86
C LEU A 166 7.13 2.50 -25.92
N SER A 167 6.24 3.36 -26.46
CA SER A 167 5.08 3.84 -25.71
C SER A 167 4.22 2.69 -25.20
N PHE A 168 3.94 1.69 -26.05
CA PHE A 168 3.14 0.53 -25.66
C PHE A 168 3.82 -0.31 -24.57
N ILE A 169 5.14 -0.50 -24.64
CA ILE A 169 5.91 -1.19 -23.59
C ILE A 169 5.78 -0.46 -22.24
N PHE A 170 5.94 0.86 -22.22
CA PHE A 170 5.77 1.63 -20.99
C PHE A 170 4.32 1.69 -20.50
N PHE A 171 3.33 1.61 -21.42
CA PHE A 171 1.92 1.44 -21.04
C PHE A 171 1.68 0.11 -20.33
N LEU A 172 2.21 -1.00 -20.86
CA LEU A 172 2.14 -2.31 -20.21
C LEU A 172 2.81 -2.27 -18.83
N ALA A 173 3.95 -1.60 -18.73
CA ALA A 173 4.63 -1.42 -17.44
C ALA A 173 3.78 -0.59 -16.46
N ALA A 174 3.17 0.50 -16.90
CA ALA A 174 2.29 1.30 -16.06
C ALA A 174 1.11 0.48 -15.51
N ALA A 175 0.43 -0.30 -16.34
CA ALA A 175 -0.66 -1.19 -15.95
C ALA A 175 -0.18 -2.34 -15.02
N GLY A 176 1.03 -2.86 -15.26
CA GLY A 176 1.64 -3.91 -14.43
C GLY A 176 2.08 -3.43 -13.04
N PHE A 177 2.39 -2.14 -12.88
CA PHE A 177 2.63 -1.53 -11.55
C PHE A 177 1.34 -1.20 -10.83
N LYS A 178 0.36 -0.62 -11.52
CA LYS A 178 -0.93 -0.26 -10.94
C LYS A 178 -2.02 -0.18 -11.99
N GLU A 179 -3.23 -0.56 -11.60
CA GLU A 179 -4.44 -0.54 -12.44
C GLU A 179 -4.74 0.83 -13.08
N ASN A 180 -4.29 1.93 -12.46
CA ASN A 180 -4.44 3.28 -13.02
C ASN A 180 -3.68 3.48 -14.34
N GLY A 181 -2.67 2.68 -14.62
CA GLY A 181 -1.91 2.77 -15.87
C GLY A 181 -2.76 2.62 -17.12
N ILE A 182 -3.92 1.93 -17.03
CA ILE A 182 -4.85 1.74 -18.17
C ILE A 182 -5.48 3.03 -18.70
N ILE A 183 -5.41 4.15 -17.98
CA ILE A 183 -5.94 5.46 -18.43
C ILE A 183 -5.08 6.12 -19.52
N MET A 184 -3.86 5.63 -19.76
CA MET A 184 -2.91 6.22 -20.70
C MET A 184 -3.53 6.53 -22.08
N PRO A 185 -4.27 5.62 -22.75
CA PRO A 185 -4.84 5.93 -24.07
C PRO A 185 -5.88 7.06 -24.02
N ALA A 186 -6.61 7.23 -22.92
CA ALA A 186 -7.53 8.37 -22.74
C ALA A 186 -6.75 9.70 -22.60
N LEU A 187 -5.65 9.71 -21.85
CA LEU A 187 -4.77 10.87 -21.72
C LEU A 187 -4.07 11.19 -23.06
N ALA A 188 -3.71 10.17 -23.85
CA ALA A 188 -3.16 10.36 -25.17
C ALA A 188 -4.21 10.95 -26.13
N ALA A 189 -5.44 10.46 -26.11
CA ALA A 189 -6.54 11.04 -26.90
C ALA A 189 -6.80 12.50 -26.52
N LEU A 190 -6.81 12.82 -25.21
CA LEU A 190 -6.91 14.20 -24.72
C LEU A 190 -5.74 15.07 -25.21
N SER A 191 -4.52 14.52 -25.24
CA SER A 191 -3.32 15.22 -25.71
C SER A 191 -3.37 15.49 -27.22
N LEU A 192 -3.83 14.51 -28.01
CA LEU A 192 -4.05 14.68 -29.43
C LEU A 192 -5.10 15.76 -29.74
N TRP A 193 -6.21 15.75 -28.97
CA TRP A 193 -7.23 16.79 -29.05
C TRP A 193 -6.65 18.18 -28.72
N TYR A 194 -5.87 18.28 -27.65
CA TYR A 194 -5.25 19.53 -27.24
C TYR A 194 -4.31 20.08 -28.30
N LEU A 195 -3.49 19.22 -28.91
CA LEU A 195 -2.52 19.55 -29.97
C LEU A 195 -3.16 19.73 -31.36
N LYS A 196 -4.47 19.53 -31.52
CA LYS A 196 -5.19 19.55 -32.82
C LYS A 196 -4.61 18.56 -33.83
N ARG A 197 -4.24 17.36 -33.39
CA ARG A 197 -3.71 16.31 -34.25
C ARG A 197 -4.80 15.75 -35.18
N GLU A 198 -4.39 15.16 -36.28
CA GLU A 198 -5.27 14.59 -37.29
C GLU A 198 -5.95 13.30 -36.83
N LYS A 199 -7.10 12.95 -37.44
CA LYS A 199 -7.84 11.71 -37.09
C LYS A 199 -6.99 10.45 -37.22
N LYS A 200 -6.04 10.39 -38.16
CA LYS A 200 -5.12 9.25 -38.31
C LYS A 200 -4.26 8.98 -37.10
N ASP A 201 -3.93 10.01 -36.29
CA ASP A 201 -3.12 9.84 -35.09
C ASP A 201 -3.89 9.10 -33.98
N TYR A 202 -5.22 9.23 -33.94
CA TYR A 202 -6.06 8.49 -33.01
C TYR A 202 -6.10 6.99 -33.30
N LEU A 203 -5.88 6.56 -34.56
CA LEU A 203 -5.81 5.14 -34.91
C LEU A 203 -4.61 4.45 -34.23
N LYS A 204 -3.54 5.19 -33.95
CA LYS A 204 -2.39 4.68 -33.17
C LYS A 204 -2.75 4.26 -31.73
N LEU A 205 -3.92 4.67 -31.22
CA LEU A 205 -4.40 4.31 -29.88
C LEU A 205 -5.11 2.94 -29.86
N LEU A 206 -5.49 2.38 -31.02
CA LEU A 206 -6.24 1.12 -31.08
C LEU A 206 -5.56 -0.03 -30.30
N PRO A 207 -4.24 -0.28 -30.41
CA PRO A 207 -3.60 -1.35 -29.63
C PRO A 207 -3.69 -1.14 -28.12
N PHE A 208 -3.61 0.11 -27.66
CA PHE A 208 -3.71 0.45 -26.24
C PHE A 208 -5.12 0.19 -25.70
N PHE A 209 -6.17 0.60 -26.44
CA PHE A 209 -7.55 0.30 -26.05
C PHE A 209 -7.85 -1.20 -26.14
N ALA A 210 -7.33 -1.90 -27.15
CA ALA A 210 -7.52 -3.34 -27.31
C ALA A 210 -6.87 -4.16 -26.16
N PHE A 211 -5.83 -3.65 -25.53
CA PHE A 211 -5.20 -4.31 -24.39
C PHE A 211 -6.02 -4.18 -23.09
N ILE A 212 -6.88 -3.17 -22.95
CA ILE A 212 -7.65 -2.98 -21.69
C ILE A 212 -8.50 -4.21 -21.34
N PRO A 213 -9.31 -4.79 -22.24
CA PRO A 213 -10.04 -6.03 -21.95
C PRO A 213 -9.11 -7.20 -21.58
N VAL A 214 -7.96 -7.32 -22.24
CA VAL A 214 -6.96 -8.36 -21.91
C VAL A 214 -6.44 -8.18 -20.49
N TYR A 215 -6.08 -6.95 -20.10
CA TYR A 215 -5.65 -6.65 -18.73
C TYR A 215 -6.74 -6.96 -17.69
N LEU A 216 -7.99 -6.58 -17.97
CA LEU A 216 -9.11 -6.86 -17.06
C LEU A 216 -9.38 -8.35 -16.92
N PHE A 217 -9.23 -9.12 -18.01
CA PHE A 217 -9.31 -10.58 -17.99
C PHE A 217 -8.19 -11.19 -17.14
N LEU A 218 -6.92 -10.81 -17.38
CA LEU A 218 -5.78 -11.30 -16.59
C LEU A 218 -5.93 -10.98 -15.10
N ARG A 219 -6.42 -9.78 -14.79
CA ARG A 219 -6.70 -9.37 -13.42
C ARG A 219 -7.82 -10.20 -12.79
N HIS A 220 -8.88 -10.50 -13.54
CA HIS A 220 -9.98 -11.34 -13.08
C HIS A 220 -9.52 -12.77 -12.77
N GLU A 221 -8.77 -13.38 -13.68
CA GLU A 221 -8.19 -14.73 -13.49
C GLU A 221 -7.26 -14.78 -12.28
N ALA A 222 -6.46 -13.74 -12.08
CA ALA A 222 -5.50 -13.69 -10.98
C ALA A 222 -6.16 -13.52 -9.60
N LEU A 223 -7.29 -12.82 -9.53
CA LEU A 223 -7.93 -12.43 -8.26
C LEU A 223 -9.20 -13.21 -7.94
N GLY A 224 -9.85 -13.83 -8.92
CA GLY A 224 -11.09 -14.60 -8.74
C GLY A 224 -12.29 -13.78 -8.26
N VAL A 225 -12.31 -12.46 -8.44
CA VAL A 225 -13.29 -11.58 -7.76
C VAL A 225 -14.17 -10.80 -8.73
N GLY A 226 -15.48 -10.88 -8.49
CA GLY A 226 -16.47 -9.92 -8.97
C GLY A 226 -16.43 -8.61 -8.18
N ALA A 227 -16.21 -7.49 -8.86
CA ALA A 227 -15.86 -6.20 -8.26
C ALA A 227 -16.99 -5.44 -7.51
N LEU A 228 -18.21 -5.95 -7.40
CA LEU A 228 -19.37 -5.19 -6.87
C LEU A 228 -20.19 -5.99 -5.85
N ALA A 229 -19.61 -6.24 -4.68
CA ALA A 229 -20.30 -6.95 -3.60
C ALA A 229 -21.39 -6.12 -2.85
N LYS A 230 -21.47 -4.79 -3.04
CA LYS A 230 -22.36 -3.91 -2.25
C LYS A 230 -23.61 -3.40 -2.98
N GLY A 231 -23.96 -3.94 -4.13
CA GLY A 231 -25.14 -3.51 -4.89
C GLY A 231 -24.95 -2.17 -5.64
N TRP A 232 -25.72 -1.97 -6.71
CA TRP A 232 -25.59 -0.80 -7.60
C TRP A 232 -26.19 0.50 -7.04
N LEU A 233 -27.23 0.44 -6.20
CA LEU A 233 -27.90 1.62 -5.64
C LEU A 233 -27.00 2.41 -4.66
N PRO A 234 -26.34 1.80 -3.66
CA PRO A 234 -25.38 2.49 -2.81
C PRO A 234 -24.19 3.07 -3.61
N ALA A 235 -23.72 2.36 -4.63
CA ALA A 235 -22.66 2.86 -5.50
C ALA A 235 -23.10 4.10 -6.28
N LEU A 236 -24.32 4.11 -6.83
CA LEU A 236 -24.85 5.26 -7.56
C LEU A 236 -25.05 6.48 -6.66
N SER A 237 -25.61 6.30 -5.46
CA SER A 237 -25.77 7.40 -4.50
C SER A 237 -24.42 7.98 -4.09
N GLY A 238 -23.42 7.13 -3.86
CA GLY A 238 -22.05 7.56 -3.57
C GLY A 238 -21.42 8.36 -4.73
N LEU A 239 -21.58 7.91 -5.97
CA LEU A 239 -21.10 8.62 -7.16
C LEU A 239 -21.72 10.02 -7.29
N LEU A 240 -23.00 10.17 -6.97
CA LEU A 240 -23.70 11.45 -7.13
C LEU A 240 -23.50 12.40 -5.94
N LEU A 241 -23.32 11.89 -4.74
CA LEU A 241 -23.29 12.69 -3.52
C LEU A 241 -21.91 12.76 -2.87
N LYS A 242 -21.21 11.63 -2.70
CA LYS A 242 -19.90 11.59 -2.02
C LYS A 242 -18.76 12.03 -2.94
N VAL A 243 -18.67 11.49 -4.15
CA VAL A 243 -17.58 11.78 -5.08
C VAL A 243 -17.44 13.27 -5.39
N PRO A 244 -18.52 14.03 -5.70
CA PRO A 244 -18.38 15.47 -5.95
C PRO A 244 -17.82 16.26 -4.77
N GLN A 245 -18.24 15.95 -3.54
CA GLN A 245 -17.69 16.60 -2.33
C GLN A 245 -16.21 16.27 -2.14
N THR A 246 -15.83 15.01 -2.38
CA THR A 246 -14.43 14.56 -2.28
C THR A 246 -13.55 15.22 -3.34
N VAL A 247 -14.06 15.42 -4.56
CA VAL A 247 -13.35 16.18 -5.61
C VAL A 247 -13.10 17.61 -5.17
N LEU A 248 -14.09 18.28 -4.55
CA LEU A 248 -13.89 19.63 -4.01
C LEU A 248 -12.86 19.66 -2.87
N ALA A 249 -12.86 18.66 -1.99
CA ALA A 249 -11.86 18.53 -0.94
C ALA A 249 -10.46 18.35 -1.52
N TYR A 250 -10.28 17.52 -2.51
CA TYR A 250 -9.00 17.33 -3.19
C TYR A 250 -8.51 18.60 -3.91
N LEU A 251 -9.42 19.37 -4.51
CA LEU A 251 -9.06 20.68 -5.11
C LEU A 251 -8.57 21.68 -4.06
N LYS A 252 -9.20 21.69 -2.87
CA LYS A 252 -8.73 22.49 -1.73
C LYS A 252 -7.31 22.07 -1.32
N GLU A 253 -7.05 20.77 -1.22
CA GLU A 253 -5.76 20.23 -0.78
C GLU A 253 -4.64 20.40 -1.81
N ALA A 254 -4.97 20.43 -3.09
CA ALA A 254 -3.99 20.76 -4.13
C ALA A 254 -3.41 22.18 -3.97
N VAL A 255 -4.15 23.09 -3.31
CA VAL A 255 -3.73 24.47 -3.08
C VAL A 255 -3.26 24.71 -1.63
N LEU A 256 -3.89 24.02 -0.67
CA LEU A 256 -3.66 24.17 0.77
C LEU A 256 -3.35 22.81 1.42
N PRO A 257 -2.17 22.20 1.14
CA PRO A 257 -1.86 20.83 1.56
C PRO A 257 -1.31 20.75 3.00
N PHE A 258 -1.89 21.50 3.94
CA PHE A 258 -1.43 21.56 5.32
C PHE A 258 -2.04 20.51 6.24
N ASP A 259 -3.13 19.87 5.80
CA ASP A 259 -3.88 18.87 6.55
C ASP A 259 -3.81 17.50 5.90
N MET A 260 -2.66 17.15 5.32
CA MET A 260 -2.46 15.84 4.68
C MET A 260 -2.13 14.77 5.72
N HIS A 261 -2.92 13.70 5.75
CA HIS A 261 -2.71 12.56 6.64
C HIS A 261 -3.37 11.30 6.07
N SER A 262 -2.85 10.16 6.44
CA SER A 262 -3.46 8.87 6.12
C SER A 262 -4.82 8.70 6.81
N HIS A 263 -5.71 7.91 6.23
CA HIS A 263 -7.02 7.58 6.79
C HIS A 263 -7.96 8.78 6.97
N ARG A 264 -7.90 9.74 6.06
CA ARG A 264 -8.84 10.84 6.04
C ARG A 264 -10.24 10.34 5.71
N LEU A 265 -11.23 10.79 6.51
CA LEU A 265 -12.63 10.58 6.18
C LEU A 265 -13.04 11.48 5.00
N GLN A 266 -13.89 10.96 4.13
CA GLN A 266 -14.52 11.78 3.11
C GLN A 266 -15.35 12.87 3.80
N PRO A 267 -15.34 14.10 3.28
CA PRO A 267 -16.11 15.17 3.87
C PRO A 267 -17.60 14.87 3.74
N ASP A 268 -18.34 15.02 4.83
CA ASP A 268 -19.80 15.04 4.84
C ASP A 268 -20.27 16.45 5.14
N TYR A 269 -20.21 17.30 4.14
CA TYR A 269 -20.75 18.66 4.23
C TYR A 269 -22.25 18.60 3.99
N ALA A 270 -23.05 18.53 5.04
CA ALA A 270 -24.52 18.46 4.95
C ALA A 270 -25.10 19.54 4.02
N THR A 271 -24.56 20.76 4.09
CA THR A 271 -24.95 21.91 3.25
C THR A 271 -24.48 21.80 1.79
N LEU A 272 -23.39 21.08 1.50
CA LEU A 272 -22.84 20.95 0.15
C LEU A 272 -23.19 19.62 -0.50
N ARG A 273 -23.81 18.69 0.22
CA ARG A 273 -24.10 17.34 -0.26
C ARG A 273 -24.83 17.33 -1.61
N TYR A 274 -25.83 18.20 -1.77
CA TYR A 274 -26.62 18.32 -3.00
C TYR A 274 -26.12 19.42 -3.95
N ALA A 275 -25.34 20.37 -3.45
CA ALA A 275 -24.81 21.48 -4.24
C ALA A 275 -23.48 21.16 -4.96
N ALA A 276 -22.70 20.19 -4.46
CA ALA A 276 -21.38 19.90 -5.01
C ALA A 276 -21.41 19.43 -6.48
N LEU A 277 -22.31 18.52 -6.82
CA LEU A 277 -22.46 18.05 -8.20
C LEU A 277 -22.92 19.17 -9.16
N PRO A 278 -23.99 19.92 -8.88
CA PRO A 278 -24.38 21.07 -9.70
C PRO A 278 -23.26 22.13 -9.81
N ALA A 279 -22.53 22.42 -8.74
CA ALA A 279 -21.42 23.38 -8.76
C ALA A 279 -20.28 22.89 -9.68
N LEU A 280 -19.88 21.63 -9.58
CA LEU A 280 -18.87 21.05 -10.47
C LEU A 280 -19.37 21.01 -11.94
N ALA A 281 -20.62 20.68 -12.17
CA ALA A 281 -21.21 20.71 -13.51
C ALA A 281 -21.24 22.13 -14.10
N ALA A 282 -21.63 23.13 -13.30
CA ALA A 282 -21.60 24.53 -13.71
C ALA A 282 -20.15 24.99 -13.99
N ALA A 283 -19.19 24.63 -13.13
CA ALA A 283 -17.76 24.91 -13.37
C ALA A 283 -17.26 24.26 -14.66
N ALA A 284 -17.59 22.99 -14.89
CA ALA A 284 -17.22 22.29 -16.13
C ALA A 284 -17.85 22.95 -17.38
N PHE A 285 -19.11 23.36 -17.30
CA PHE A 285 -19.79 24.09 -18.37
C PHE A 285 -19.11 25.45 -18.66
N LEU A 286 -18.78 26.23 -17.62
CA LEU A 286 -18.08 27.51 -17.78
C LEU A 286 -16.68 27.33 -18.32
N ILE A 287 -15.95 26.31 -17.87
CA ILE A 287 -14.64 25.95 -18.39
C ILE A 287 -14.74 25.57 -19.87
N GLY A 288 -15.73 24.77 -20.25
CA GLY A 288 -15.96 24.38 -21.65
C GLY A 288 -16.34 25.56 -22.54
N LYS A 289 -17.17 26.50 -22.05
CA LYS A 289 -17.67 27.65 -22.83
C LYS A 289 -16.70 28.83 -22.89
N LYS A 290 -16.09 29.18 -21.76
CA LYS A 290 -15.25 30.39 -21.61
C LYS A 290 -13.78 30.08 -21.37
N GLY A 291 -13.44 28.86 -20.99
CA GLY A 291 -12.07 28.42 -20.73
C GLY A 291 -11.28 28.28 -22.03
N GLY A 292 -10.06 28.76 -22.01
CA GLY A 292 -9.13 28.46 -23.11
C GLY A 292 -8.82 26.95 -23.15
N ARG A 293 -8.35 26.49 -24.32
CA ARG A 293 -8.06 25.06 -24.55
C ARG A 293 -7.14 24.44 -23.50
N ALA A 294 -6.16 25.21 -22.98
CA ALA A 294 -5.27 24.76 -21.92
C ALA A 294 -6.01 24.47 -20.59
N LEU A 295 -6.97 25.32 -20.20
CA LEU A 295 -7.76 25.08 -18.99
C LEU A 295 -8.63 23.82 -19.12
N VAL A 296 -9.28 23.64 -20.27
CA VAL A 296 -10.07 22.42 -20.56
C VAL A 296 -9.19 21.18 -20.51
N PHE A 297 -8.01 21.23 -21.12
CA PHE A 297 -7.04 20.13 -21.09
C PHE A 297 -6.62 19.79 -19.63
N CYS A 298 -6.22 20.78 -18.86
CA CYS A 298 -5.75 20.57 -17.49
C CYS A 298 -6.85 20.08 -16.55
N ALA A 299 -8.09 20.58 -16.71
CA ALA A 299 -9.25 20.10 -15.94
C ALA A 299 -9.62 18.64 -16.33
N ALA A 300 -9.61 18.31 -17.63
CA ALA A 300 -9.85 16.95 -18.09
C ALA A 300 -8.72 16.00 -17.64
N TRP A 301 -7.47 16.44 -17.66
CA TRP A 301 -6.34 15.69 -17.09
C TRP A 301 -6.59 15.33 -15.62
N TYR A 302 -6.99 16.32 -14.80
CA TYR A 302 -7.29 16.13 -13.39
C TYR A 302 -8.38 15.06 -13.18
N LEU A 303 -9.50 15.20 -13.88
CA LEU A 303 -10.63 14.28 -13.76
C LEU A 303 -10.31 12.88 -14.28
N LEU A 304 -9.61 12.74 -15.43
CA LEU A 304 -9.22 11.43 -15.97
C LEU A 304 -8.29 10.67 -15.03
N ASN A 305 -7.34 11.34 -14.38
CA ASN A 305 -6.45 10.69 -13.42
C ASN A 305 -7.18 10.30 -12.12
N LEU A 306 -8.25 10.98 -11.75
CA LEU A 306 -9.06 10.68 -10.57
C LEU A 306 -10.17 9.66 -10.84
N ALA A 307 -10.67 9.57 -12.08
CA ALA A 307 -11.81 8.74 -12.48
C ALA A 307 -11.70 7.25 -12.05
N PRO A 308 -10.54 6.57 -12.16
CA PRO A 308 -10.40 5.18 -11.70
C PRO A 308 -10.66 4.99 -10.20
N LYS A 309 -10.62 6.06 -9.41
CA LYS A 309 -10.85 6.04 -7.95
C LYS A 309 -12.34 6.22 -7.59
N PHE A 310 -13.16 6.73 -8.53
CA PHE A 310 -14.58 7.03 -8.26
C PHE A 310 -15.38 5.84 -7.73
N PRO A 311 -15.24 4.61 -8.24
CA PRO A 311 -15.94 3.46 -7.68
C PRO A 311 -15.57 3.20 -6.21
N LEU A 312 -14.30 3.38 -5.83
CA LEU A 312 -13.84 3.23 -4.46
C LEU A 312 -14.35 4.38 -3.57
N LEU A 313 -14.27 5.62 -4.05
CA LEU A 313 -14.80 6.79 -3.36
C LEU A 313 -16.32 6.70 -3.14
N ALA A 314 -17.06 6.06 -4.04
CA ALA A 314 -18.50 5.91 -3.91
C ALA A 314 -18.92 4.97 -2.78
N VAL A 315 -18.11 3.96 -2.45
CA VAL A 315 -18.47 2.89 -1.49
C VAL A 315 -17.68 2.92 -0.19
N ASN A 316 -16.53 3.62 -0.15
CA ASN A 316 -15.71 3.79 1.04
C ASN A 316 -16.00 5.12 1.72
N ASP A 317 -15.66 5.22 3.00
CA ASP A 317 -15.74 6.48 3.76
C ASP A 317 -14.38 7.20 3.85
N LEU A 318 -13.33 6.60 3.30
CA LEU A 318 -11.99 7.16 3.30
C LEU A 318 -11.65 7.80 1.95
N MET A 319 -10.91 8.90 1.99
CA MET A 319 -10.17 9.48 0.88
C MET A 319 -8.68 9.41 1.18
N LEU A 320 -7.89 9.03 0.18
CA LEU A 320 -6.44 8.88 0.34
C LEU A 320 -5.73 10.01 -0.40
N ASP A 321 -4.87 10.72 0.28
CA ASP A 321 -4.18 11.90 -0.24
C ASP A 321 -3.34 11.61 -1.47
N HIS A 322 -2.77 10.42 -1.56
CA HIS A 322 -1.96 9.99 -2.70
C HIS A 322 -2.74 9.75 -4.00
N TRP A 323 -4.08 9.67 -3.95
CA TRP A 323 -4.87 9.45 -5.16
C TRP A 323 -4.85 10.64 -6.14
N VAL A 324 -4.52 11.84 -5.64
CA VAL A 324 -4.42 13.05 -6.45
C VAL A 324 -3.02 13.34 -6.98
N TYR A 325 -2.05 12.47 -6.72
CA TYR A 325 -0.65 12.70 -7.09
C TYR A 325 -0.49 13.15 -8.56
N LEU A 326 -0.88 12.33 -9.53
CA LEU A 326 -0.76 12.67 -10.94
C LEU A 326 -1.89 13.57 -11.43
N ALA A 327 -3.05 13.58 -10.77
CA ALA A 327 -4.14 14.49 -11.08
C ALA A 327 -3.71 15.95 -10.88
N ASN A 328 -3.05 16.25 -9.76
CA ASN A 328 -2.56 17.60 -9.42
C ASN A 328 -1.60 18.19 -10.48
N ALA A 329 -0.89 17.35 -11.23
CA ALA A 329 0.00 17.80 -12.30
C ALA A 329 -0.72 18.70 -13.31
N GLY A 330 -1.99 18.40 -13.65
CA GLY A 330 -2.80 19.25 -14.52
C GLY A 330 -3.08 20.62 -13.93
N LEU A 331 -3.41 20.68 -12.64
CA LEU A 331 -3.65 21.94 -11.94
C LEU A 331 -2.38 22.80 -11.86
N PHE A 332 -1.26 22.16 -11.53
CA PHE A 332 0.04 22.85 -11.46
C PHE A 332 0.47 23.38 -12.82
N LEU A 333 0.20 22.63 -13.90
CA LEU A 333 0.51 23.06 -15.26
C LEU A 333 -0.30 24.29 -15.65
N TRP A 334 -1.61 24.28 -15.37
CA TRP A 334 -2.46 25.44 -15.64
C TRP A 334 -2.05 26.67 -14.81
N ALA A 335 -1.80 26.50 -13.52
CA ALA A 335 -1.36 27.59 -12.65
C ALA A 335 -0.02 28.18 -13.12
N ALA A 336 0.95 27.32 -13.42
CA ALA A 336 2.25 27.75 -13.91
C ALA A 336 2.15 28.44 -15.30
N ASP A 337 1.27 27.97 -16.20
CA ASP A 337 1.00 28.60 -17.50
C ASP A 337 0.45 30.04 -17.34
N LYS A 338 -0.34 30.29 -16.30
CA LYS A 338 -0.89 31.63 -16.04
C LYS A 338 0.05 32.54 -15.29
N LEU A 339 0.87 32.00 -14.40
CA LEU A 339 1.72 32.79 -13.50
C LEU A 339 3.11 33.09 -14.07
N ALA A 340 3.74 32.10 -14.74
CA ALA A 340 5.12 32.23 -15.20
C ALA A 340 5.37 33.38 -16.21
N PRO A 341 4.45 33.69 -17.15
CA PRO A 341 4.64 34.80 -18.10
C PRO A 341 4.47 36.20 -17.46
N ARG A 342 3.75 36.29 -16.32
CA ARG A 342 3.39 37.57 -15.71
C ARG A 342 4.45 38.00 -14.70
N ALA A 343 5.24 39.02 -15.01
CA ALA A 343 6.35 39.50 -14.18
C ALA A 343 5.94 39.75 -12.72
N GLY A 344 4.80 40.37 -12.46
CA GLY A 344 4.32 40.66 -11.11
C GLY A 344 3.82 39.45 -10.32
N LEU A 345 3.43 38.34 -11.00
CA LEU A 345 2.93 37.13 -10.35
C LEU A 345 3.97 35.98 -10.33
N ARG A 346 5.02 36.09 -11.14
CA ARG A 346 6.07 35.10 -11.26
C ARG A 346 6.73 34.72 -9.91
N PRO A 347 6.96 35.67 -8.94
CA PRO A 347 7.53 35.33 -7.63
C PRO A 347 6.67 34.40 -6.78
N LEU A 348 5.37 34.25 -7.07
CA LEU A 348 4.48 33.33 -6.35
C LEU A 348 4.86 31.86 -6.58
N LEU A 349 5.48 31.51 -7.72
CA LEU A 349 5.86 30.14 -8.04
C LEU A 349 6.99 29.60 -7.15
N PRO A 350 8.15 30.28 -7.01
CA PRO A 350 9.17 29.84 -6.07
C PRO A 350 8.69 29.90 -4.60
N LEU A 351 7.85 30.86 -4.24
CA LEU A 351 7.25 30.92 -2.90
C LEU A 351 6.36 29.69 -2.65
N ALA A 352 5.47 29.36 -3.59
CA ALA A 352 4.65 28.15 -3.49
C ALA A 352 5.50 26.88 -3.39
N ALA A 353 6.55 26.74 -4.22
CA ALA A 353 7.46 25.61 -4.16
C ALA A 353 8.17 25.51 -2.79
N ALA A 354 8.64 26.63 -2.24
CA ALA A 354 9.26 26.65 -0.91
C ALA A 354 8.27 26.24 0.20
N VAL A 355 7.03 26.73 0.14
CA VAL A 355 5.97 26.35 1.08
C VAL A 355 5.66 24.86 0.98
N LEU A 356 5.58 24.29 -0.24
CA LEU A 356 5.33 22.86 -0.45
C LEU A 356 6.50 22.00 0.07
N VAL A 357 7.75 22.40 -0.18
CA VAL A 357 8.93 21.73 0.38
C VAL A 357 8.86 21.72 1.91
N LEU A 358 8.61 22.86 2.53
CA LEU A 358 8.49 22.95 3.98
C LEU A 358 7.34 22.09 4.51
N ALA A 359 6.17 22.14 3.88
CA ALA A 359 5.02 21.32 4.26
C ALA A 359 5.35 19.82 4.15
N SER A 360 6.07 19.38 3.12
CA SER A 360 6.51 17.97 2.97
C SER A 360 7.50 17.59 4.07
N VAL A 361 8.56 18.38 4.28
CA VAL A 361 9.57 18.16 5.31
C VAL A 361 8.95 18.10 6.72
N PHE A 362 8.00 18.97 7.04
CA PHE A 362 7.32 18.97 8.34
C PHE A 362 6.46 17.71 8.59
N ASN A 363 6.01 17.06 7.53
CA ASN A 363 5.17 15.87 7.65
C ASN A 363 5.97 14.55 7.77
N ILE A 364 7.24 14.49 7.34
CA ILE A 364 8.06 13.27 7.31
C ILE A 364 8.55 12.85 8.72
N PRO A 365 9.19 13.70 9.54
CA PRO A 365 9.82 13.27 10.80
C PRO A 365 8.86 12.71 11.85
N LYS A 366 7.57 12.95 11.70
CA LYS A 366 6.52 12.52 12.64
C LYS A 366 5.90 11.16 12.26
N ARG A 367 6.49 10.42 11.31
CA ARG A 367 5.89 9.26 10.68
C ARG A 367 6.92 8.15 10.40
N ASN A 368 7.89 7.96 11.29
CA ASN A 368 8.95 6.97 11.08
C ASN A 368 8.55 5.54 11.48
N THR A 369 7.46 5.39 12.21
CA THR A 369 6.91 4.11 12.65
C THR A 369 5.40 4.09 12.46
N ASP A 370 4.81 2.89 12.43
CA ASP A 370 3.35 2.72 12.36
C ASP A 370 2.64 3.48 13.47
N LEU A 371 3.15 3.39 14.69
CA LEU A 371 2.59 4.08 15.85
C LEU A 371 2.59 5.60 15.66
N GLU A 372 3.71 6.19 15.27
CA GLU A 372 3.81 7.64 15.05
C GLU A 372 2.90 8.11 13.91
N ASN A 373 2.77 7.30 12.86
CA ASN A 373 1.92 7.60 11.74
C ASN A 373 0.43 7.59 12.15
N TYR A 374 0.00 6.60 12.92
CA TYR A 374 -1.36 6.56 13.46
C TYR A 374 -1.62 7.63 14.52
N GLU A 375 -0.66 7.94 15.40
CA GLU A 375 -0.76 9.06 16.36
C GLU A 375 -0.93 10.39 15.62
N HIS A 376 -0.15 10.62 14.55
CA HIS A 376 -0.29 11.82 13.72
C HIS A 376 -1.66 11.90 13.02
N ALA A 377 -2.15 10.79 12.48
CA ALA A 377 -3.47 10.72 11.85
C ALA A 377 -4.61 10.98 12.85
N ALA A 378 -4.48 10.46 14.08
CA ALA A 378 -5.48 10.61 15.13
C ALA A 378 -5.66 12.05 15.64
N LEU A 379 -4.68 12.92 15.42
CA LEU A 379 -4.82 14.36 15.72
C LEU A 379 -5.83 15.06 14.79
N ARG A 380 -6.14 14.46 13.62
CA ARG A 380 -6.91 15.07 12.55
C ARG A 380 -8.10 14.24 12.07
N SER A 381 -8.10 12.96 12.34
CA SER A 381 -9.12 12.02 11.91
C SER A 381 -9.71 11.26 13.09
N SER A 382 -11.05 11.11 13.08
CA SER A 382 -11.79 10.25 14.00
C SER A 382 -12.25 8.94 13.35
N SER A 383 -11.63 8.56 12.24
CA SER A 383 -11.93 7.30 11.54
C SER A 383 -11.77 6.11 12.48
N LYS A 384 -12.85 5.36 12.72
CA LYS A 384 -12.86 4.21 13.62
C LYS A 384 -11.87 3.11 13.19
N PRO A 385 -11.76 2.74 11.89
CA PRO A 385 -10.73 1.81 11.45
C PRO A 385 -9.31 2.30 11.76
N MET A 386 -9.04 3.59 11.65
CA MET A 386 -7.75 4.18 11.99
C MET A 386 -7.52 4.14 13.51
N LEU A 387 -8.52 4.51 14.33
CA LEU A 387 -8.43 4.43 15.79
C LEU A 387 -8.25 2.98 16.27
N TYR A 388 -8.88 2.00 15.60
CA TYR A 388 -8.66 0.58 15.83
C TYR A 388 -7.19 0.20 15.59
N ASN A 389 -6.63 0.60 14.46
CA ASN A 389 -5.24 0.34 14.15
C ASN A 389 -4.29 1.03 15.16
N LEU A 390 -4.55 2.28 15.52
CA LEU A 390 -3.78 2.97 16.58
C LEU A 390 -3.85 2.23 17.91
N ALA A 391 -5.02 1.74 18.30
CA ALA A 391 -5.17 0.97 19.54
C ALA A 391 -4.40 -0.35 19.48
N ARG A 392 -4.35 -1.00 18.30
CA ARG A 392 -3.53 -2.19 18.06
C ARG A 392 -2.04 -1.88 18.19
N GLU A 393 -1.57 -0.76 17.63
CA GLU A 393 -0.18 -0.34 17.77
C GLU A 393 0.17 0.00 19.22
N TYR A 394 -0.73 0.62 19.98
CA TYR A 394 -0.54 0.80 21.43
C TYR A 394 -0.45 -0.53 22.17
N TYR A 395 -1.26 -1.53 21.77
CA TYR A 395 -1.18 -2.88 22.35
C TYR A 395 0.19 -3.52 22.09
N LEU A 396 0.68 -3.47 20.86
CA LEU A 396 1.98 -4.01 20.46
C LEU A 396 3.15 -3.28 21.17
N ALA A 397 3.04 -1.95 21.31
CA ALA A 397 4.02 -1.13 22.03
C ALA A 397 3.94 -1.25 23.57
N GLY A 398 3.07 -2.12 24.10
CA GLY A 398 2.89 -2.30 25.55
C GLY A 398 2.17 -1.15 26.25
N ARG A 399 1.60 -0.19 25.51
CA ARG A 399 0.84 0.95 26.05
C ARG A 399 -0.61 0.54 26.34
N ALA A 400 -0.80 -0.46 27.22
CA ALA A 400 -2.07 -1.15 27.46
C ALA A 400 -3.25 -0.21 27.78
N LEU A 401 -3.04 0.78 28.66
CA LEU A 401 -4.11 1.72 29.06
C LEU A 401 -4.58 2.61 27.89
N LYS A 402 -3.66 3.04 27.01
CA LYS A 402 -4.03 3.82 25.82
C LYS A 402 -4.81 2.96 24.82
N SER A 403 -4.36 1.71 24.60
CA SER A 403 -5.05 0.74 23.75
C SER A 403 -6.48 0.51 24.25
N ARG A 404 -6.64 0.22 25.54
CA ARG A 404 -7.95 -0.01 26.17
C ARG A 404 -8.88 1.20 26.00
N ALA A 405 -8.41 2.40 26.34
CA ALA A 405 -9.23 3.61 26.27
C ALA A 405 -9.76 3.88 24.84
N LEU A 406 -8.93 3.66 23.81
CA LEU A 406 -9.37 3.79 22.43
C LEU A 406 -10.37 2.70 22.04
N MET A 407 -10.12 1.44 22.42
CA MET A 407 -11.03 0.33 22.11
C MET A 407 -12.37 0.50 22.81
N GLU A 408 -12.41 0.96 24.06
CA GLU A 408 -13.66 1.29 24.78
C GLU A 408 -14.44 2.38 24.05
N ARG A 409 -13.77 3.44 23.60
CA ARG A 409 -14.40 4.52 22.85
C ARG A 409 -15.05 4.01 21.56
N ILE A 410 -14.29 3.33 20.67
CA ILE A 410 -14.83 2.89 19.36
C ILE A 410 -15.87 1.79 19.51
N THR A 411 -15.75 0.93 20.52
CA THR A 411 -16.74 -0.11 20.82
C THR A 411 -18.06 0.49 21.36
N ALA A 412 -17.98 1.57 22.16
CA ALA A 412 -19.17 2.28 22.62
C ALA A 412 -19.94 2.95 21.48
N GLU A 413 -19.22 3.44 20.44
CA GLU A 413 -19.83 4.02 19.25
C GLU A 413 -20.40 2.97 18.28
N GLU A 414 -19.83 1.74 18.25
CA GLU A 414 -20.28 0.61 17.42
C GLU A 414 -20.31 -0.70 18.23
N PRO A 415 -21.27 -0.86 19.14
CA PRO A 415 -21.31 -2.04 20.03
C PRO A 415 -21.61 -3.36 19.31
N GLY A 416 -22.17 -3.29 18.09
CA GLY A 416 -22.43 -4.45 17.22
C GLY A 416 -21.26 -4.86 16.32
N ASN A 417 -20.06 -4.31 16.51
CA ASN A 417 -18.92 -4.64 15.66
C ASN A 417 -18.03 -5.71 16.32
N PRO A 418 -18.03 -6.98 15.83
CA PRO A 418 -17.27 -8.06 16.47
C PRO A 418 -15.76 -7.83 16.43
N LEU A 419 -15.25 -7.12 15.42
CA LEU A 419 -13.81 -6.78 15.33
C LEU A 419 -13.39 -5.86 16.48
N TYR A 420 -14.20 -4.84 16.80
CA TYR A 420 -13.89 -3.91 17.88
C TYR A 420 -14.01 -4.56 19.27
N LEU A 421 -15.01 -5.43 19.44
CA LEU A 421 -15.15 -6.23 20.67
C LEU A 421 -13.98 -7.19 20.87
N ASN A 422 -13.51 -7.86 19.81
CA ASN A 422 -12.32 -8.70 19.86
C ASN A 422 -11.06 -7.89 20.26
N GLY A 423 -10.85 -6.73 19.63
CA GLY A 423 -9.77 -5.81 19.99
C GLY A 423 -9.85 -5.30 21.43
N LEU A 424 -11.07 -4.99 21.92
CA LEU A 424 -11.31 -4.58 23.30
C LEU A 424 -10.92 -5.69 24.28
N GLY A 425 -11.27 -6.95 23.95
CA GLY A 425 -10.89 -8.12 24.74
C GLY A 425 -9.37 -8.20 24.92
N LEU A 426 -8.62 -8.11 23.83
CA LEU A 426 -7.15 -8.11 23.86
C LEU A 426 -6.58 -6.91 24.65
N ALA A 427 -7.11 -5.72 24.44
CA ALA A 427 -6.65 -4.51 25.13
C ALA A 427 -6.89 -4.58 26.65
N ARG A 428 -8.04 -5.08 27.09
CA ARG A 428 -8.36 -5.32 28.50
C ARG A 428 -7.46 -6.38 29.12
N TRP A 429 -7.22 -7.48 28.40
CA TRP A 429 -6.29 -8.51 28.86
C TRP A 429 -4.88 -7.95 29.08
N LYS A 430 -4.36 -7.18 28.12
CA LYS A 430 -3.05 -6.52 28.25
C LYS A 430 -3.01 -5.52 29.41
N ALA A 431 -4.15 -4.94 29.79
CA ALA A 431 -4.31 -4.05 30.93
C ALA A 431 -4.52 -4.82 32.27
N GLY A 432 -4.54 -6.16 32.27
CA GLY A 432 -4.72 -7.00 33.45
C GLY A 432 -6.18 -7.29 33.83
N GLU A 433 -7.13 -6.90 33.01
CA GLU A 433 -8.58 -7.05 33.25
C GLU A 433 -9.14 -8.34 32.65
N THR A 434 -8.70 -9.49 33.14
CA THR A 434 -9.03 -10.81 32.57
C THR A 434 -10.53 -11.06 32.42
N ALA A 435 -11.34 -10.74 33.44
CA ALA A 435 -12.80 -10.95 33.40
C ALA A 435 -13.46 -10.07 32.31
N GLY A 436 -13.07 -8.78 32.24
CA GLY A 436 -13.55 -7.86 31.22
C GLY A 436 -13.09 -8.24 29.80
N ALA A 437 -11.90 -8.83 29.67
CA ALA A 437 -11.39 -9.35 28.42
C ALA A 437 -12.25 -10.51 27.89
N LEU A 438 -12.51 -11.50 28.73
CA LEU A 438 -13.34 -12.67 28.38
C LEU A 438 -14.78 -12.23 28.00
N ALA A 439 -15.38 -11.33 28.78
CA ALA A 439 -16.71 -10.81 28.47
C ALA A 439 -16.78 -10.13 27.10
N ALA A 440 -15.76 -9.34 26.72
CA ALA A 440 -15.70 -8.69 25.42
C ALA A 440 -15.53 -9.70 24.28
N LEU A 441 -14.68 -10.73 24.46
CA LEU A 441 -14.47 -11.80 23.47
C LEU A 441 -15.73 -12.67 23.31
N GLU A 442 -16.47 -12.96 24.38
CA GLU A 442 -17.75 -13.67 24.34
C GLU A 442 -18.82 -12.86 23.60
N ALA A 443 -18.88 -11.54 23.84
CA ALA A 443 -19.76 -10.66 23.08
C ALA A 443 -19.42 -10.63 21.59
N ALA A 444 -18.12 -10.65 21.23
CA ALA A 444 -17.69 -10.75 19.84
C ALA A 444 -18.14 -12.09 19.19
N LEU A 445 -17.98 -13.21 19.92
CA LEU A 445 -18.42 -14.54 19.46
C LEU A 445 -19.95 -14.66 19.36
N ALA A 446 -20.69 -13.97 20.21
CA ALA A 446 -22.17 -13.92 20.10
C ALA A 446 -22.63 -13.26 18.79
N LEU A 447 -21.88 -12.26 18.28
CA LEU A 447 -22.14 -11.58 17.01
C LEU A 447 -21.58 -12.36 15.80
N LYS A 448 -20.46 -13.06 15.97
CA LYS A 448 -19.81 -13.86 14.92
C LYS A 448 -19.40 -15.23 15.49
N PRO A 449 -20.35 -16.17 15.62
CA PRO A 449 -20.07 -17.50 16.13
C PRO A 449 -19.01 -18.23 15.27
N GLY A 450 -18.08 -18.90 15.95
CA GLY A 450 -17.06 -19.70 15.26
C GLY A 450 -15.92 -18.90 14.60
N ASP A 451 -15.79 -17.58 14.86
CA ASP A 451 -14.66 -16.79 14.36
C ASP A 451 -13.32 -17.31 14.94
N PRO A 452 -12.43 -17.92 14.11
CA PRO A 452 -11.27 -18.62 14.63
C PRO A 452 -10.29 -17.70 15.35
N GLU A 453 -10.16 -16.45 14.90
CA GLU A 453 -9.28 -15.45 15.52
C GLU A 453 -9.78 -15.08 16.94
N THR A 454 -11.06 -14.80 17.08
CA THR A 454 -11.66 -14.46 18.37
C THR A 454 -11.64 -15.65 19.34
N LEU A 455 -11.90 -16.85 18.86
CA LEU A 455 -11.77 -18.09 19.63
C LEU A 455 -10.33 -18.30 20.12
N PHE A 456 -9.34 -18.04 19.25
CA PHE A 456 -7.93 -18.17 19.59
C PHE A 456 -7.49 -17.09 20.60
N ASN A 457 -8.00 -15.88 20.50
CA ASN A 457 -7.76 -14.83 21.48
C ASN A 457 -8.38 -15.19 22.84
N ARG A 458 -9.59 -15.78 22.88
CA ARG A 458 -10.20 -16.31 24.10
C ARG A 458 -9.34 -17.43 24.70
N TYR A 459 -8.87 -18.37 23.90
CA TYR A 459 -7.90 -19.38 24.34
C TYR A 459 -6.68 -18.74 24.97
N SER A 460 -6.07 -17.74 24.33
CA SER A 460 -4.85 -17.09 24.79
C SER A 460 -5.04 -16.41 26.14
N VAL A 461 -6.19 -15.75 26.33
CA VAL A 461 -6.56 -15.13 27.62
C VAL A 461 -6.76 -16.18 28.70
N LEU A 462 -7.47 -17.29 28.41
CA LEU A 462 -7.69 -18.39 29.36
C LEU A 462 -6.39 -19.06 29.76
N ALA A 463 -5.51 -19.36 28.80
CA ALA A 463 -4.21 -19.96 29.04
C ALA A 463 -3.30 -19.04 29.87
N GLY A 464 -3.24 -17.74 29.51
CA GLY A 464 -2.47 -16.74 30.25
C GLY A 464 -2.99 -16.49 31.68
N ALA A 465 -4.28 -16.73 31.93
CA ALA A 465 -4.91 -16.67 33.27
C ALA A 465 -4.77 -17.98 34.05
N GLY A 466 -4.08 -19.00 33.53
CA GLY A 466 -3.92 -20.30 34.20
C GLY A 466 -5.19 -21.17 34.20
N ARG A 467 -6.25 -20.81 33.42
CA ARG A 467 -7.51 -21.55 33.28
C ARG A 467 -7.34 -22.72 32.28
N ASN A 468 -6.38 -23.59 32.55
CA ASN A 468 -5.88 -24.59 31.58
C ASN A 468 -6.95 -25.56 31.05
N LYS A 469 -7.93 -25.96 31.90
CA LYS A 469 -9.02 -26.85 31.47
C LYS A 469 -9.91 -26.18 30.41
N GLU A 470 -10.22 -24.91 30.61
CA GLU A 470 -11.06 -24.13 29.70
C GLU A 470 -10.28 -23.75 28.42
N ALA A 471 -9.00 -23.45 28.56
CA ALA A 471 -8.13 -23.25 27.41
C ALA A 471 -8.06 -24.50 26.52
N ALA A 472 -7.91 -25.70 27.11
CA ALA A 472 -7.91 -26.96 26.36
C ALA A 472 -9.25 -27.23 25.64
N ALA A 473 -10.39 -26.86 26.23
CA ALA A 473 -11.70 -26.94 25.59
C ALA A 473 -11.80 -25.95 24.42
N ALA A 474 -11.31 -24.71 24.61
CA ALA A 474 -11.31 -23.69 23.56
C ALA A 474 -10.50 -24.09 22.32
N ILE A 475 -9.35 -24.73 22.46
CA ILE A 475 -8.58 -25.26 21.30
C ILE A 475 -9.38 -26.27 20.50
N LYS A 476 -10.13 -27.18 21.13
CA LYS A 476 -10.97 -28.15 20.43
C LYS A 476 -12.09 -27.45 19.66
N GLU A 477 -12.68 -26.41 20.25
CA GLU A 477 -13.72 -25.59 19.59
C GLU A 477 -13.17 -24.88 18.34
N ILE A 478 -11.94 -24.33 18.41
CA ILE A 478 -11.29 -23.68 17.26
C ILE A 478 -11.08 -24.68 16.14
N VAL A 479 -10.51 -25.86 16.43
CA VAL A 479 -10.24 -26.87 15.41
C VAL A 479 -11.53 -27.45 14.82
N ALA A 480 -12.62 -27.48 15.57
CA ALA A 480 -13.93 -27.86 15.07
C ALA A 480 -14.54 -26.79 14.14
N ALA A 481 -14.36 -25.51 14.46
CA ALA A 481 -14.83 -24.37 13.67
C ALA A 481 -14.00 -24.19 12.38
N ASP A 482 -12.67 -24.31 12.48
CA ASP A 482 -11.74 -24.23 11.36
C ASP A 482 -10.61 -25.26 11.51
N PRO A 483 -10.76 -26.44 10.87
CA PRO A 483 -9.75 -27.50 10.90
C PRO A 483 -8.40 -27.15 10.23
N GLY A 484 -8.34 -26.00 9.52
CA GLY A 484 -7.14 -25.48 8.85
C GLY A 484 -6.46 -24.33 9.64
N TYR A 485 -7.03 -23.87 10.74
CA TYR A 485 -6.51 -22.70 11.45
C TYR A 485 -5.13 -22.98 12.09
N ALA A 486 -4.08 -22.57 11.37
CA ALA A 486 -2.69 -22.90 11.70
C ALA A 486 -2.27 -22.52 13.14
N PRO A 487 -2.64 -21.35 13.73
CA PRO A 487 -2.29 -21.04 15.10
C PRO A 487 -2.80 -22.05 16.13
N ALA A 488 -4.04 -22.53 15.99
CA ALA A 488 -4.59 -23.53 16.91
C ALA A 488 -3.94 -24.90 16.67
N LEU A 489 -3.70 -25.27 15.43
CA LEU A 489 -3.00 -26.51 15.07
C LEU A 489 -1.57 -26.53 15.65
N LEU A 490 -0.84 -25.41 15.63
CA LEU A 490 0.48 -25.29 16.25
C LEU A 490 0.43 -25.53 17.75
N VAL A 491 -0.53 -24.92 18.45
CA VAL A 491 -0.72 -25.15 19.89
C VAL A 491 -1.03 -26.63 20.18
N LEU A 492 -1.90 -27.24 19.39
CA LEU A 492 -2.24 -28.65 19.54
C LEU A 492 -1.04 -29.57 19.29
N ALA A 493 -0.24 -29.32 18.23
CA ALA A 493 0.96 -30.06 17.93
C ALA A 493 2.04 -29.93 19.03
N ARG A 494 2.22 -28.72 19.58
CA ARG A 494 3.10 -28.48 20.73
C ARG A 494 2.63 -29.27 21.97
N SER A 495 1.32 -29.31 22.22
CA SER A 495 0.73 -30.07 23.33
C SER A 495 0.97 -31.58 23.16
N TYR A 496 0.73 -32.14 21.97
CA TYR A 496 1.03 -33.54 21.68
C TYR A 496 2.53 -33.84 21.80
N SER A 497 3.39 -32.97 21.30
CA SER A 497 4.84 -33.10 21.46
C SER A 497 5.29 -33.11 22.92
N ALA A 498 4.66 -32.29 23.78
CA ALA A 498 4.96 -32.21 25.20
C ALA A 498 4.48 -33.45 25.98
N THR A 499 3.37 -34.05 25.57
CA THR A 499 2.80 -35.28 26.20
C THR A 499 3.36 -36.56 25.66
N GLY A 500 4.28 -36.52 24.68
CA GLY A 500 4.90 -37.70 24.08
C GLY A 500 4.11 -38.33 22.93
N ALA A 501 2.98 -37.76 22.52
CA ALA A 501 2.21 -38.18 21.35
C ALA A 501 2.87 -37.62 20.07
N LEU A 502 4.07 -38.16 19.77
CA LEU A 502 4.97 -37.58 18.75
C LEU A 502 4.43 -37.79 17.32
N ALA A 503 3.73 -38.89 17.06
CA ALA A 503 3.16 -39.18 15.73
C ALA A 503 2.02 -38.22 15.39
N GLU A 504 1.16 -37.90 16.36
CA GLU A 504 0.06 -36.95 16.22
C GLU A 504 0.61 -35.52 15.98
N ALA A 505 1.62 -35.15 16.75
CA ALA A 505 2.31 -33.86 16.56
C ALA A 505 2.91 -33.73 15.14
N GLU A 506 3.61 -34.78 14.68
CA GLU A 506 4.21 -34.82 13.35
C GLU A 506 3.18 -34.70 12.24
N ASN A 507 2.06 -35.41 12.34
CA ASN A 507 0.99 -35.33 11.35
C ASN A 507 0.44 -33.89 11.22
N ILE A 508 0.27 -33.21 12.35
CA ILE A 508 -0.22 -31.83 12.35
C ILE A 508 0.82 -30.88 11.73
N TYR A 509 2.09 -30.98 12.11
CA TYR A 509 3.13 -30.12 11.51
C TYR A 509 3.25 -30.34 10.01
N ARG A 510 3.20 -31.61 9.54
CA ARG A 510 3.20 -31.93 8.10
C ARG A 510 2.00 -31.33 7.38
N LYS A 511 0.80 -31.36 8.01
CA LYS A 511 -0.40 -30.74 7.45
C LYS A 511 -0.21 -29.23 7.30
N ILE A 512 0.24 -28.53 8.33
CA ILE A 512 0.48 -27.07 8.30
C ILE A 512 1.48 -26.73 7.19
N ILE A 513 2.62 -27.44 7.11
CA ILE A 513 3.67 -27.18 6.13
C ILE A 513 3.22 -27.53 4.70
N LYS A 514 2.30 -28.46 4.52
CA LYS A 514 1.70 -28.79 3.22
C LYS A 514 0.78 -27.66 2.74
N GLU A 515 -0.04 -27.11 3.62
CA GLU A 515 -0.97 -26.01 3.32
C GLU A 515 -0.24 -24.67 3.19
N ASP A 516 0.70 -24.40 4.09
CA ASP A 516 1.58 -23.22 4.07
C ASP A 516 3.06 -23.63 4.18
N PRO A 517 3.73 -23.86 3.03
CA PRO A 517 5.15 -24.22 3.00
C PRO A 517 6.11 -23.16 3.58
N ALA A 518 5.61 -21.95 3.82
CA ALA A 518 6.37 -20.82 4.35
C ALA A 518 6.12 -20.58 5.84
N ASN A 519 5.35 -21.42 6.51
CA ASN A 519 5.09 -21.30 7.94
C ASN A 519 6.36 -21.59 8.75
N THR A 520 7.08 -20.52 9.08
CA THR A 520 8.40 -20.63 9.75
C THR A 520 8.31 -21.17 11.16
N GLU A 521 7.20 -20.94 11.87
CA GLU A 521 6.96 -21.53 13.20
C GLU A 521 6.77 -23.03 13.12
N ALA A 522 5.94 -23.50 12.18
CA ALA A 522 5.73 -24.94 11.96
C ALA A 522 7.03 -25.64 11.54
N LEU A 523 7.83 -25.02 10.66
CA LEU A 523 9.13 -25.55 10.28
C LEU A 523 10.08 -25.66 11.47
N ASN A 524 10.18 -24.60 12.29
CA ASN A 524 11.02 -24.62 13.48
C ASN A 524 10.56 -25.68 14.49
N ASP A 525 9.28 -25.72 14.82
CA ASP A 525 8.75 -26.63 15.82
C ASP A 525 8.79 -28.10 15.38
N TYR A 526 8.57 -28.35 14.08
CA TYR A 526 8.77 -29.69 13.51
C TYR A 526 10.24 -30.09 13.54
N GLY A 527 11.16 -29.16 13.28
CA GLY A 527 12.59 -29.38 13.45
C GLY A 527 12.95 -29.75 14.89
N VAL A 528 12.37 -29.09 15.90
CA VAL A 528 12.54 -29.44 17.31
C VAL A 528 12.00 -30.85 17.61
N LEU A 529 10.84 -31.22 17.06
CA LEU A 529 10.26 -32.56 17.21
C LEU A 529 11.20 -33.64 16.66
N LEU A 530 11.69 -33.46 15.41
CA LEU A 530 12.61 -34.39 14.76
C LEU A 530 13.95 -34.49 15.49
N ALA A 531 14.47 -33.40 16.03
CA ALA A 531 15.67 -33.42 16.85
C ALA A 531 15.49 -34.26 18.13
N ARG A 532 14.32 -34.15 18.78
CA ARG A 532 13.96 -35.00 19.94
C ARG A 532 13.86 -36.50 19.57
N GLN A 533 13.45 -36.80 18.34
CA GLN A 533 13.40 -38.18 17.79
C GLN A 533 14.79 -38.69 17.33
N GLY A 534 15.85 -37.85 17.43
CA GLY A 534 17.19 -38.20 16.96
C GLY A 534 17.44 -37.99 15.47
N ASN A 535 16.44 -37.52 14.72
CA ASN A 535 16.59 -37.22 13.29
C ASN A 535 17.21 -35.84 13.06
N TYR A 536 18.48 -35.73 13.43
CA TYR A 536 19.25 -34.49 13.33
C TYR A 536 19.42 -33.95 11.90
N PRO A 537 19.61 -34.78 10.85
CA PRO A 537 19.71 -34.25 9.48
C PRO A 537 18.45 -33.53 9.04
N ALA A 538 17.28 -34.14 9.20
CA ALA A 538 16.01 -33.52 8.82
C ALA A 538 15.66 -32.30 9.67
N ALA A 539 15.99 -32.32 10.96
CA ALA A 539 15.82 -31.16 11.83
C ALA A 539 16.65 -29.94 11.34
N GLY A 540 17.91 -30.18 10.97
CA GLY A 540 18.80 -29.12 10.45
C GLY A 540 18.31 -28.52 9.13
N GLU A 541 17.74 -29.35 8.25
CA GLU A 541 17.13 -28.88 7.01
C GLU A 541 15.92 -27.96 7.26
N LEU A 542 15.05 -28.33 8.21
CA LEU A 542 13.88 -27.54 8.57
C LEU A 542 14.28 -26.21 9.23
N PHE A 543 15.22 -26.20 10.15
CA PHE A 543 15.74 -24.94 10.74
C PHE A 543 16.37 -24.03 9.68
N SER A 544 17.19 -24.61 8.79
CA SER A 544 17.81 -23.87 7.69
C SER A 544 16.75 -23.32 6.72
N ARG A 545 15.69 -24.07 6.46
CA ARG A 545 14.56 -23.62 5.65
C ARG A 545 13.80 -22.48 6.33
N ALA A 546 13.53 -22.59 7.63
CA ALA A 546 12.89 -21.53 8.41
C ALA A 546 13.73 -20.23 8.39
N LEU A 547 15.06 -20.33 8.52
CA LEU A 547 15.98 -19.19 8.47
C LEU A 547 16.10 -18.59 7.06
N ARG A 548 16.03 -19.38 6.01
CA ARG A 548 15.97 -18.85 4.64
C ARG A 548 14.71 -18.02 4.39
N LEU A 549 13.58 -18.43 4.99
CA LEU A 549 12.29 -17.74 4.89
C LEU A 549 12.20 -16.54 5.84
N SER A 550 12.78 -16.66 7.03
CA SER A 550 12.83 -15.59 8.05
C SER A 550 14.21 -15.54 8.71
N PRO A 551 15.16 -14.79 8.12
CA PRO A 551 16.54 -14.69 8.66
C PRO A 551 16.62 -14.15 10.08
N GLY A 552 15.61 -13.41 10.54
CA GLY A 552 15.48 -12.88 11.90
C GLY A 552 14.87 -13.85 12.92
N LEU A 553 14.49 -15.09 12.54
CA LEU A 553 13.88 -16.05 13.46
C LEU A 553 14.91 -16.61 14.45
N GLU A 554 15.07 -15.92 15.56
CA GLU A 554 16.09 -16.21 16.58
C GLU A 554 15.97 -17.63 17.14
N SER A 555 14.74 -18.14 17.32
CA SER A 555 14.50 -19.52 17.81
C SER A 555 15.07 -20.57 16.85
N ALA A 556 14.89 -20.40 15.54
CA ALA A 556 15.43 -21.33 14.57
C ALA A 556 16.96 -21.26 14.48
N ARG A 557 17.54 -20.05 14.64
CA ARG A 557 19.00 -19.86 14.70
C ARG A 557 19.60 -20.58 15.89
N GLN A 558 19.04 -20.35 17.09
CA GLN A 558 19.50 -21.00 18.30
C GLN A 558 19.35 -22.53 18.25
N ASN A 559 18.25 -23.01 17.66
CA ASN A 559 18.03 -24.45 17.53
C ASN A 559 19.05 -25.07 16.54
N LEU A 560 19.36 -24.40 15.43
CA LEU A 560 20.37 -24.87 14.48
C LEU A 560 21.77 -24.89 15.13
N GLU A 561 22.16 -23.84 15.83
CA GLU A 561 23.44 -23.79 16.56
C GLU A 561 23.55 -24.89 17.62
N ARG A 562 22.48 -25.15 18.38
CA ARG A 562 22.44 -26.25 19.36
C ARG A 562 22.62 -27.61 18.68
N LEU A 563 21.97 -27.79 17.54
CA LEU A 563 22.09 -29.01 16.75
C LEU A 563 23.51 -29.22 16.24
N GLU A 564 24.17 -28.20 15.73
CA GLU A 564 25.55 -28.24 15.23
C GLU A 564 26.53 -28.56 16.37
N ARG A 565 26.37 -27.93 17.53
CA ARG A 565 27.17 -28.24 18.74
C ARG A 565 26.98 -29.68 19.20
N ALA A 566 25.76 -30.20 19.19
CA ALA A 566 25.48 -31.59 19.56
C ALA A 566 26.12 -32.59 18.56
N ARG A 567 26.15 -32.27 17.27
CA ARG A 567 26.82 -33.08 16.23
C ARG A 567 28.36 -33.05 16.37
N SER A 568 28.94 -31.90 16.70
CA SER A 568 30.38 -31.78 16.92
C SER A 568 30.87 -32.41 18.23
N ALA A 569 30.00 -32.48 19.23
CA ALA A 569 30.29 -33.12 20.54
C ALA A 569 30.12 -34.66 20.51
N SER A 570 29.47 -35.24 19.48
CA SER A 570 29.36 -36.70 19.27
C SER A 570 30.38 -37.12 18.24
N PRO A 571 31.61 -37.53 18.62
CA PRO A 571 32.57 -38.06 17.66
C PRO A 571 32.01 -39.37 17.08
N SER A 572 31.98 -39.44 15.75
CA SER A 572 31.59 -40.55 14.88
C SER A 572 31.76 -41.93 15.52
N LYS A 573 30.66 -42.56 15.95
CA LYS A 573 30.55 -44.01 16.00
C LYS A 573 30.11 -44.51 14.61
N ASN A 574 31.00 -44.35 13.63
CA ASN A 574 30.97 -45.10 12.38
C ASN A 574 32.40 -45.05 11.80
N ARG A 575 33.21 -46.02 12.21
CA ARG A 575 34.28 -46.65 11.43
C ARG A 575 33.99 -48.15 11.35
#